data_70bc4ac7a033a0d7b2ecd0e8b768d28e
#
_entry.id   70bc4ac7a033a0d7b2ecd0e8b768d28e
#
_cell.length_a   1.000
_cell.length_b   1.000
_cell.length_c   1.000
_cell.angle_alpha   90.00
_cell.angle_beta   90.00
_cell.angle_gamma   90.00
#
_symmetry.space_group_name_H-M   'P 1'
#
loop_
_entity.id
_entity.type
_entity.pdbx_description
1 polymer ?
#
loop_
_entity_poly.entity_id
_entity_poly.type
_entity_poly.pdbx_seq_one_letter_code
_entity_poly.pdbx_strand_id
1 'polypeptide(L)'
;SPASGISKMDEWHVSVVAETGSTNDDLLRAAEQGELADRTVLRTEHQTAGRGRLDRRWDAPAGSNLLASMYLMSPGDRPTSMLQRVGVAIVDAVNQLAGLKIEASNRATLGLKWPNDVLYDGRKLAGVLAQRSTSAPGLIVGFGVNVAWAPPEAARVNDLVDCTAEQLLVEVLTAFDAQSGDPAVLAQAYRARL
;
A
#
# COMPACT_ATOMS: atom_id res chain seq x y z
N SER A 1 -28.57 -24.44 -7.20
CA SER A 1 -27.09 -24.41 -7.08
C SER A 1 -26.67 -23.16 -6.34
N PRO A 2 -25.95 -23.23 -5.21
CA PRO A 2 -25.46 -22.06 -4.55
C PRO A 2 -24.24 -21.55 -5.35
N ALA A 3 -24.27 -20.29 -5.78
CA ALA A 3 -23.13 -19.61 -6.30
C ALA A 3 -22.08 -19.51 -5.17
N SER A 4 -20.97 -20.23 -5.33
CA SER A 4 -19.79 -20.10 -4.49
C SER A 4 -19.29 -18.68 -4.64
N GLY A 5 -19.45 -17.87 -3.59
CA GLY A 5 -18.78 -16.59 -3.47
C GLY A 5 -17.27 -16.85 -3.37
N ILE A 6 -16.58 -16.76 -4.49
CA ILE A 6 -15.11 -16.74 -4.54
C ILE A 6 -14.69 -15.47 -3.82
N SER A 7 -13.95 -15.60 -2.74
CA SER A 7 -13.38 -14.47 -2.01
C SER A 7 -12.45 -13.71 -2.97
N LYS A 8 -12.62 -12.40 -3.08
CA LYS A 8 -11.76 -11.54 -3.95
C LYS A 8 -10.26 -11.65 -3.65
N MET A 9 -9.88 -12.19 -2.51
CA MET A 9 -8.48 -12.46 -2.15
C MET A 9 -7.84 -13.58 -2.97
N ASP A 10 -8.64 -14.44 -3.65
CA ASP A 10 -8.12 -15.55 -4.47
C ASP A 10 -7.39 -15.08 -5.73
N GLU A 11 -7.43 -13.77 -6.03
CA GLU A 11 -6.74 -13.19 -7.18
C GLU A 11 -5.33 -12.65 -6.86
N TRP A 12 -4.95 -12.49 -5.58
CA TRP A 12 -3.64 -12.02 -5.16
C TRP A 12 -2.72 -13.16 -4.74
N HIS A 13 -1.50 -13.17 -5.27
CA HIS A 13 -0.44 -14.11 -4.89
C HIS A 13 0.43 -13.48 -3.81
N VAL A 14 0.09 -13.71 -2.54
CA VAL A 14 0.78 -13.10 -1.40
C VAL A 14 1.85 -14.04 -0.84
N SER A 15 3.08 -13.54 -0.75
CA SER A 15 4.21 -14.19 -0.10
C SER A 15 4.71 -13.36 1.06
N VAL A 16 5.24 -14.03 2.09
CA VAL A 16 5.81 -13.38 3.27
C VAL A 16 7.22 -13.93 3.51
N VAL A 17 8.17 -13.03 3.74
CA VAL A 17 9.54 -13.36 4.14
C VAL A 17 9.90 -12.69 5.46
N ALA A 18 10.76 -13.30 6.24
CA ALA A 18 11.16 -12.74 7.55
C ALA A 18 11.95 -11.44 7.37
N GLU A 19 12.90 -11.43 6.43
CA GLU A 19 13.77 -10.29 6.19
C GLU A 19 14.18 -10.24 4.71
N THR A 20 14.33 -9.03 4.17
CA THR A 20 14.97 -8.78 2.89
C THR A 20 15.62 -7.41 2.87
N GLY A 21 16.41 -7.11 1.85
CA GLY A 21 16.93 -5.77 1.60
C GLY A 21 15.80 -4.79 1.31
N SER A 22 14.99 -5.10 0.30
CA SER A 22 13.82 -4.30 -0.13
C SER A 22 12.85 -5.17 -0.90
N THR A 23 11.58 -5.16 -0.52
CA THR A 23 10.52 -5.88 -1.25
C THR A 23 10.35 -5.36 -2.69
N ASN A 24 10.57 -4.07 -2.92
CA ASN A 24 10.56 -3.50 -4.27
C ASN A 24 11.68 -4.08 -5.14
N ASP A 25 12.90 -4.13 -4.62
CA ASP A 25 14.06 -4.63 -5.35
C ASP A 25 13.93 -6.12 -5.65
N ASP A 26 13.36 -6.89 -4.73
CA ASP A 26 13.11 -8.33 -4.93
C ASP A 26 12.09 -8.57 -6.04
N LEU A 27 10.96 -7.86 -6.02
CA LEU A 27 9.96 -7.98 -7.09
C LEU A 27 10.49 -7.44 -8.43
N LEU A 28 11.30 -6.38 -8.41
CA LEU A 28 11.91 -5.85 -9.64
C LEU A 28 12.81 -6.90 -10.30
N ARG A 29 13.66 -7.54 -9.51
CA ARG A 29 14.57 -8.61 -9.97
C ARG A 29 13.78 -9.81 -10.48
N ALA A 30 12.74 -10.25 -9.78
CA ALA A 30 11.91 -11.36 -10.20
C ALA A 30 11.12 -11.04 -11.49
N ALA A 31 10.66 -9.80 -11.67
CA ALA A 31 10.03 -9.35 -12.90
C ALA A 31 11.01 -9.40 -14.08
N GLU A 32 12.26 -8.99 -13.89
CA GLU A 32 13.32 -9.05 -14.91
C GLU A 32 13.68 -10.47 -15.31
N GLN A 33 13.52 -11.43 -14.42
CA GLN A 33 13.70 -12.86 -14.67
C GLN A 33 12.46 -13.53 -15.29
N GLY A 34 11.34 -12.79 -15.40
CA GLY A 34 10.09 -13.33 -15.95
C GLY A 34 9.37 -14.32 -15.02
N GLU A 35 9.64 -14.25 -13.71
CA GLU A 35 9.15 -15.21 -12.72
C GLU A 35 7.86 -14.77 -12.02
N LEU A 36 7.37 -13.54 -12.27
CA LEU A 36 6.21 -13.00 -11.58
C LEU A 36 4.90 -13.20 -12.34
N ALA A 37 3.92 -13.73 -11.65
CA ALA A 37 2.53 -13.63 -12.06
C ALA A 37 2.00 -12.21 -11.80
N ASP A 38 1.00 -11.77 -12.59
CA ASP A 38 0.25 -10.55 -12.28
C ASP A 38 -0.36 -10.63 -10.89
N ARG A 39 -0.47 -9.49 -10.19
CA ARG A 39 -1.05 -9.39 -8.84
C ARG A 39 -0.26 -10.18 -7.78
N THR A 40 1.06 -10.24 -7.93
CA THR A 40 1.96 -10.76 -6.89
C THR A 40 2.22 -9.70 -5.83
N VAL A 41 2.14 -10.10 -4.56
CA VAL A 41 2.49 -9.28 -3.40
C VAL A 41 3.58 -9.96 -2.60
N LEU A 42 4.62 -9.22 -2.27
CA LEU A 42 5.65 -9.63 -1.32
C LEU A 42 5.58 -8.75 -0.08
N ARG A 43 5.37 -9.35 1.08
CA ARG A 43 5.45 -8.71 2.39
C ARG A 43 6.67 -9.22 3.15
N THR A 44 7.29 -8.35 3.93
CA THR A 44 8.37 -8.73 4.84
C THR A 44 8.13 -8.22 6.26
N GLU A 45 8.70 -8.90 7.24
CA GLU A 45 8.72 -8.42 8.63
C GLU A 45 9.80 -7.35 8.84
N HIS A 46 10.88 -7.38 8.05
CA HIS A 46 11.98 -6.42 8.18
C HIS A 46 12.64 -6.13 6.84
N GLN A 47 12.97 -4.85 6.58
CA GLN A 47 13.79 -4.41 5.47
C GLN A 47 15.12 -3.83 5.99
N THR A 48 16.25 -4.34 5.48
CA THR A 48 17.59 -3.85 5.84
C THR A 48 18.02 -2.66 4.98
N ALA A 49 17.37 -2.45 3.82
CA ALA A 49 17.64 -1.38 2.87
C ALA A 49 16.34 -0.79 2.30
N GLY A 50 15.33 -0.58 3.17
CA GLY A 50 14.06 0.01 2.78
C GLY A 50 14.22 1.41 2.19
N ARG A 51 13.50 1.69 1.10
CA ARG A 51 13.61 2.94 0.35
C ARG A 51 12.35 3.77 0.39
N GLY A 52 12.54 5.07 0.50
CA GLY A 52 11.56 6.10 0.19
C GLY A 52 11.95 6.88 -1.05
N ARG A 53 11.22 7.94 -1.38
CA ARG A 53 11.57 8.85 -2.48
C ARG A 53 12.82 9.67 -2.13
N LEU A 54 13.56 10.10 -3.17
CA LEU A 54 14.73 10.97 -3.06
C LEU A 54 15.80 10.35 -2.14
N ASP A 55 16.05 9.06 -2.32
CA ASP A 55 17.07 8.29 -1.58
C ASP A 55 16.89 8.28 -0.05
N ARG A 56 15.70 8.62 0.44
CA ARG A 56 15.36 8.50 1.86
C ARG A 56 15.23 7.02 2.22
N ARG A 57 15.64 6.69 3.44
CA ARG A 57 15.45 5.35 3.98
C ARG A 57 14.06 5.22 4.61
N TRP A 58 13.54 4.00 4.54
CA TRP A 58 12.36 3.58 5.28
C TRP A 58 12.79 2.49 6.26
N ASP A 59 13.02 2.89 7.50
CA ASP A 59 13.47 2.00 8.56
C ASP A 59 12.36 1.78 9.57
N ALA A 60 12.21 0.53 10.04
CA ALA A 60 11.28 0.16 11.09
C ALA A 60 11.80 -1.08 11.83
N PRO A 61 11.52 -1.23 13.14
CA PRO A 61 11.81 -2.46 13.85
C PRO A 61 11.11 -3.66 13.22
N ALA A 62 11.76 -4.83 13.25
CA ALA A 62 11.20 -6.06 12.69
C ALA A 62 9.82 -6.37 13.29
N GLY A 63 8.86 -6.75 12.43
CA GLY A 63 7.50 -7.12 12.82
C GLY A 63 6.57 -6.00 13.27
N SER A 64 7.03 -4.73 13.23
CA SER A 64 6.24 -3.61 13.77
C SER A 64 5.30 -2.97 12.76
N ASN A 65 5.61 -3.04 11.47
CA ASN A 65 4.93 -2.26 10.43
C ASN A 65 4.58 -3.11 9.21
N LEU A 66 3.67 -2.61 8.38
CA LEU A 66 3.38 -3.22 7.08
C LEU A 66 4.41 -2.74 6.06
N LEU A 67 5.24 -3.65 5.59
CA LEU A 67 6.26 -3.44 4.56
C LEU A 67 5.94 -4.39 3.41
N ALA A 68 5.42 -3.87 2.31
CA ALA A 68 4.97 -4.69 1.19
C ALA A 68 5.18 -4.01 -0.16
N SER A 69 5.25 -4.82 -1.20
CA SER A 69 5.24 -4.39 -2.60
C SER A 69 4.29 -5.26 -3.39
N MET A 70 3.59 -4.65 -4.36
CA MET A 70 2.76 -5.35 -5.31
C MET A 70 3.31 -5.21 -6.73
N TYR A 71 3.21 -6.27 -7.51
CA TYR A 71 3.51 -6.28 -8.94
C TYR A 71 2.21 -6.32 -9.75
N LEU A 72 2.10 -5.41 -10.71
CA LEU A 72 0.99 -5.31 -11.65
C LEU A 72 1.56 -5.38 -13.06
N MET A 73 1.22 -6.42 -13.81
CA MET A 73 1.76 -6.66 -15.16
C MET A 73 1.24 -5.64 -16.17
N SER A 74 -0.05 -5.30 -16.07
CA SER A 74 -0.73 -4.35 -16.97
C SER A 74 -1.49 -3.33 -16.15
N PRO A 75 -0.79 -2.38 -15.50
CA PRO A 75 -1.46 -1.43 -14.60
C PRO A 75 -2.44 -0.49 -15.30
N GLY A 76 -2.41 -0.40 -16.62
CA GLY A 76 -3.32 0.44 -17.44
C GLY A 76 -3.08 1.94 -17.31
N ASP A 77 -2.45 2.39 -16.23
CA ASP A 77 -2.31 3.78 -15.85
C ASP A 77 -0.85 4.24 -15.76
N ARG A 78 -0.68 5.53 -15.60
CA ARG A 78 0.63 6.11 -15.31
C ARG A 78 1.06 5.73 -13.88
N PRO A 79 2.37 5.62 -13.59
CA PRO A 79 2.87 5.34 -12.24
C PRO A 79 2.28 6.25 -11.16
N THR A 80 2.05 7.52 -11.47
CA THR A 80 1.42 8.48 -10.54
C THR A 80 0.00 8.08 -10.17
N SER A 81 -0.80 7.57 -11.10
CA SER A 81 -2.16 7.08 -10.82
C SER A 81 -2.12 5.88 -9.88
N MET A 82 -1.13 4.99 -10.01
CA MET A 82 -0.96 3.86 -9.09
C MET A 82 -0.55 4.30 -7.68
N LEU A 83 0.32 5.32 -7.55
CA LEU A 83 0.60 5.93 -6.25
C LEU A 83 -0.68 6.44 -5.58
N GLN A 84 -1.54 7.11 -6.35
CA GLN A 84 -2.83 7.62 -5.87
C GLN A 84 -3.78 6.48 -5.47
N ARG A 85 -3.89 5.44 -6.30
CA ARG A 85 -4.74 4.27 -6.01
C ARG A 85 -4.34 3.57 -4.73
N VAL A 86 -3.06 3.32 -4.53
CA VAL A 86 -2.56 2.69 -3.31
C VAL A 86 -2.73 3.60 -2.10
N GLY A 87 -2.47 4.91 -2.24
CA GLY A 87 -2.71 5.87 -1.18
C GLY A 87 -4.18 5.91 -0.73
N VAL A 88 -5.12 5.97 -1.69
CA VAL A 88 -6.57 5.90 -1.40
C VAL A 88 -6.93 4.57 -0.74
N ALA A 89 -6.39 3.45 -1.23
CA ALA A 89 -6.65 2.14 -0.65
C ALA A 89 -6.18 2.04 0.82
N ILE A 90 -5.02 2.61 1.15
CA ILE A 90 -4.51 2.65 2.52
C ILE A 90 -5.45 3.47 3.42
N VAL A 91 -5.89 4.66 2.98
CA VAL A 91 -6.84 5.50 3.74
C VAL A 91 -8.15 4.74 3.97
N ASP A 92 -8.70 4.12 2.93
CA ASP A 92 -9.97 3.40 3.01
C ASP A 92 -9.85 2.15 3.90
N ALA A 93 -8.74 1.43 3.84
CA ALA A 93 -8.46 0.27 4.69
C ALA A 93 -8.39 0.65 6.17
N VAL A 94 -7.68 1.72 6.52
CA VAL A 94 -7.59 2.19 7.90
C VAL A 94 -8.94 2.68 8.41
N ASN A 95 -9.70 3.42 7.59
CA ASN A 95 -11.06 3.85 7.94
C ASN A 95 -11.99 2.65 8.18
N GLN A 96 -11.90 1.62 7.34
CA GLN A 96 -12.69 0.40 7.49
C GLN A 96 -12.37 -0.32 8.80
N LEU A 97 -11.10 -0.51 9.12
CA LEU A 97 -10.66 -1.14 10.36
C LEU A 97 -11.08 -0.34 11.60
N ALA A 98 -11.00 0.98 11.53
CA ALA A 98 -11.39 1.87 12.61
C ALA A 98 -12.91 2.06 12.74
N GLY A 99 -13.72 1.49 11.83
CA GLY A 99 -15.18 1.68 11.80
C GLY A 99 -15.61 3.12 11.49
N LEU A 100 -14.73 3.90 10.85
CA LEU A 100 -14.99 5.30 10.52
C LEU A 100 -15.73 5.37 9.18
N LYS A 101 -16.87 6.04 9.17
CA LYS A 101 -17.52 6.42 7.90
C LYS A 101 -16.77 7.61 7.30
N ILE A 102 -16.58 7.58 5.99
CA ILE A 102 -16.02 8.71 5.22
C ILE A 102 -17.10 9.80 5.17
N GLU A 103 -17.29 10.50 6.27
CA GLU A 103 -18.13 11.70 6.31
C GLU A 103 -17.21 12.92 6.34
N ALA A 104 -17.49 13.87 5.45
CA ALA A 104 -16.69 15.09 5.23
C ALA A 104 -16.55 16.02 6.46
N SER A 105 -17.10 15.63 7.60
CA SER A 105 -17.13 16.44 8.82
C SER A 105 -16.30 15.90 9.99
N ASN A 106 -15.70 14.72 9.89
CA ASN A 106 -14.96 14.15 11.02
C ASN A 106 -13.47 14.45 10.90
N ARG A 107 -13.01 15.41 11.69
CA ARG A 107 -11.70 16.06 11.63
C ARG A 107 -10.51 15.28 12.23
N ALA A 108 -10.62 14.03 12.51
CA ALA A 108 -9.44 13.20 12.77
C ALA A 108 -8.96 12.68 11.41
N THR A 109 -8.10 13.43 10.79
CA THR A 109 -7.96 13.42 9.36
C THR A 109 -6.92 12.42 8.91
N LEU A 110 -7.38 11.25 8.52
CA LEU A 110 -6.66 10.48 7.53
C LEU A 110 -6.77 11.22 6.20
N GLY A 111 -5.64 11.58 5.63
CA GLY A 111 -5.57 12.33 4.39
C GLY A 111 -4.41 11.90 3.53
N LEU A 112 -4.36 12.46 2.33
CA LEU A 112 -3.31 12.24 1.37
C LEU A 112 -2.47 13.50 1.23
N LYS A 113 -1.17 13.33 1.08
CA LYS A 113 -0.26 14.40 0.69
C LYS A 113 0.41 14.01 -0.62
N TRP A 114 0.13 14.81 -1.65
CA TRP A 114 0.71 14.57 -2.96
C TRP A 114 2.25 14.54 -2.91
N PRO A 115 2.89 13.64 -3.64
CA PRO A 115 2.30 12.66 -4.54
C PRO A 115 2.11 11.27 -3.91
N ASN A 116 2.65 10.98 -2.72
CA ASN A 116 2.87 9.60 -2.28
C ASN A 116 2.77 9.35 -0.77
N ASP A 117 2.33 10.31 0.02
CA ASP A 117 2.24 10.15 1.47
C ASP A 117 0.79 10.05 1.93
N VAL A 118 0.56 9.18 2.92
CA VAL A 118 -0.66 9.15 3.72
C VAL A 118 -0.36 9.80 5.05
N LEU A 119 -1.24 10.68 5.51
CA LEU A 119 -1.10 11.39 6.76
C LEU A 119 -2.24 11.03 7.72
N TYR A 120 -1.94 11.04 9.01
CA TYR A 120 -2.90 11.10 10.08
C TYR A 120 -2.58 12.30 10.97
N ASP A 121 -3.54 13.19 11.10
CA ASP A 121 -3.39 14.44 11.87
C ASP A 121 -2.16 15.25 11.46
N GLY A 122 -1.92 15.36 10.15
CA GLY A 122 -0.78 16.06 9.56
C GLY A 122 0.58 15.34 9.69
N ARG A 123 0.63 14.20 10.39
CA ARG A 123 1.85 13.40 10.59
C ARG A 123 1.86 12.20 9.64
N LYS A 124 3.03 11.85 9.13
CA LYS A 124 3.17 10.77 8.15
C LYS A 124 2.81 9.41 8.74
N LEU A 125 1.82 8.75 8.13
CA LEU A 125 1.37 7.40 8.45
C LEU A 125 1.96 6.37 7.50
N ALA A 126 2.02 6.68 6.20
CA ALA A 126 2.48 5.77 5.16
C ALA A 126 3.19 6.51 4.03
N GLY A 127 4.00 5.77 3.29
CA GLY A 127 4.61 6.20 2.04
C GLY A 127 4.45 5.15 0.95
N VAL A 128 4.32 5.60 -0.29
CA VAL A 128 4.15 4.74 -1.47
C VAL A 128 5.24 5.06 -2.50
N LEU A 129 5.84 4.04 -3.09
CA LEU A 129 6.91 4.17 -4.07
C LEU A 129 6.68 3.25 -5.27
N ALA A 130 6.49 3.84 -6.45
CA ALA A 130 6.35 3.08 -7.69
C ALA A 130 7.69 3.00 -8.43
N GLN A 131 8.01 1.83 -8.97
CA GLN A 131 9.21 1.56 -9.75
C GLN A 131 8.87 0.71 -10.98
N ARG A 132 9.56 0.97 -12.09
CA ARG A 132 9.52 0.15 -13.31
C ARG A 132 10.90 -0.37 -13.62
N SER A 133 10.96 -1.58 -14.14
CA SER A 133 12.14 -2.06 -14.85
C SER A 133 12.17 -1.46 -16.27
N THR A 134 13.37 -1.30 -16.81
CA THR A 134 13.58 -0.97 -18.23
C THR A 134 13.56 -2.22 -19.13
N SER A 135 13.67 -3.41 -18.53
CA SER A 135 13.81 -4.70 -19.23
C SER A 135 12.63 -5.66 -19.00
N ALA A 136 11.71 -5.32 -18.10
CA ALA A 136 10.53 -6.13 -17.80
C ALA A 136 9.25 -5.31 -17.88
N PRO A 137 8.11 -5.93 -18.29
CA PRO A 137 6.80 -5.27 -18.26
C PRO A 137 6.33 -5.02 -16.82
N GLY A 138 5.30 -4.20 -16.69
CA GLY A 138 4.60 -3.99 -15.44
C GLY A 138 5.15 -2.87 -14.57
N LEU A 139 4.62 -2.83 -13.37
CA LEU A 139 4.92 -1.82 -12.37
C LEU A 139 4.99 -2.48 -10.99
N ILE A 140 6.02 -2.14 -10.23
CA ILE A 140 6.12 -2.48 -8.81
C ILE A 140 5.70 -1.25 -8.01
N VAL A 141 4.77 -1.45 -7.05
CA VAL A 141 4.34 -0.40 -6.14
C VAL A 141 4.58 -0.87 -4.71
N GLY A 142 5.60 -0.30 -4.09
CA GLY A 142 5.91 -0.54 -2.68
C GLY A 142 5.15 0.43 -1.78
N PHE A 143 4.76 -0.05 -0.62
CA PHE A 143 4.18 0.77 0.43
C PHE A 143 4.64 0.34 1.81
N GLY A 144 5.02 1.33 2.60
CA GLY A 144 5.31 1.17 4.01
C GLY A 144 4.25 1.90 4.82
N VAL A 145 3.63 1.20 5.77
CA VAL A 145 2.64 1.78 6.68
C VAL A 145 3.10 1.58 8.11
N ASN A 146 3.16 2.65 8.87
CA ASN A 146 3.44 2.59 10.30
C ASN A 146 2.22 1.97 11.01
N VAL A 147 2.38 0.76 11.55
CA VAL A 147 1.29 0.06 12.24
C VAL A 147 1.47 0.16 13.75
N ALA A 148 2.44 -0.53 14.32
CA ALA A 148 2.71 -0.53 15.75
C ALA A 148 3.84 0.43 16.16
N TRP A 149 4.67 0.84 15.21
CA TRP A 149 5.80 1.73 15.45
C TRP A 149 5.86 2.87 14.44
N ALA A 150 6.27 4.03 14.90
CA ALA A 150 6.60 5.19 14.07
C ALA A 150 7.68 6.02 14.75
N PRO A 151 8.52 6.76 14.00
CA PRO A 151 9.37 7.78 14.59
C PRO A 151 8.52 8.88 15.26
N PRO A 152 9.09 9.65 16.22
CA PRO A 152 8.32 10.58 17.05
C PRO A 152 7.49 11.62 16.28
N GLU A 153 7.95 12.04 15.10
CA GLU A 153 7.28 13.02 14.23
C GLU A 153 6.20 12.42 13.32
N ALA A 154 6.08 11.10 13.30
CA ALA A 154 5.13 10.38 12.45
C ALA A 154 3.96 9.80 13.25
N ALA A 155 2.94 9.32 12.55
CA ALA A 155 1.79 8.63 13.12
C ALA A 155 1.84 7.14 12.80
N ARG A 156 1.08 6.35 13.55
CA ARG A 156 0.90 4.92 13.35
C ARG A 156 -0.59 4.55 13.38
N VAL A 157 -0.93 3.44 12.72
CA VAL A 157 -2.33 2.97 12.66
C VAL A 157 -2.86 2.65 14.06
N ASN A 158 -2.01 2.12 14.94
CA ASN A 158 -2.41 1.78 16.31
C ASN A 158 -2.70 3.00 17.19
N ASP A 159 -2.49 4.22 16.70
CA ASP A 159 -3.02 5.44 17.33
C ASP A 159 -4.54 5.62 17.09
N LEU A 160 -5.11 4.89 16.10
CA LEU A 160 -6.55 4.91 15.74
C LEU A 160 -7.25 3.60 16.09
N VAL A 161 -6.64 2.48 15.70
CA VAL A 161 -7.23 1.14 15.82
C VAL A 161 -6.12 0.10 15.95
N ASP A 162 -6.30 -0.85 16.87
CA ASP A 162 -5.39 -1.98 16.98
C ASP A 162 -5.58 -2.93 15.81
N CYS A 163 -4.51 -3.17 15.05
CA CYS A 163 -4.48 -4.16 14.00
C CYS A 163 -3.06 -4.69 13.79
N THR A 164 -2.95 -5.81 13.10
CA THR A 164 -1.68 -6.37 12.63
C THR A 164 -1.37 -5.90 11.21
N ALA A 165 -0.10 -5.99 10.81
CA ALA A 165 0.31 -5.72 9.43
C ALA A 165 -0.42 -6.64 8.42
N GLU A 166 -0.68 -7.89 8.78
CA GLU A 166 -1.43 -8.84 7.95
C GLU A 166 -2.88 -8.42 7.76
N GLN A 167 -3.58 -8.07 8.85
CA GLN A 167 -4.96 -7.56 8.77
C GLN A 167 -5.05 -6.31 7.90
N LEU A 168 -4.12 -5.38 8.08
CA LEU A 168 -4.08 -4.16 7.28
C LEU A 168 -3.83 -4.46 5.79
N LEU A 169 -2.92 -5.40 5.48
CA LEU A 169 -2.66 -5.79 4.08
C LEU A 169 -3.93 -6.31 3.40
N VAL A 170 -4.68 -7.18 4.07
CA VAL A 170 -5.95 -7.72 3.55
C VAL A 170 -6.92 -6.59 3.21
N GLU A 171 -7.10 -5.63 4.10
CA GLU A 171 -7.99 -4.49 3.87
C GLU A 171 -7.48 -3.56 2.77
N VAL A 172 -6.16 -3.34 2.66
CA VAL A 172 -5.57 -2.53 1.58
C VAL A 172 -5.83 -3.17 0.21
N LEU A 173 -5.60 -4.48 0.06
CA LEU A 173 -5.86 -5.20 -1.18
C LEU A 173 -7.36 -5.20 -1.53
N THR A 174 -8.22 -5.41 -0.55
CA THR A 174 -9.68 -5.32 -0.71
C THR A 174 -10.13 -3.94 -1.16
N ALA A 175 -9.62 -2.89 -0.52
CA ALA A 175 -9.93 -1.51 -0.88
C ALA A 175 -9.38 -1.13 -2.28
N PHE A 176 -8.20 -1.64 -2.63
CA PHE A 176 -7.61 -1.44 -3.96
C PHE A 176 -8.50 -2.05 -5.05
N ASP A 177 -8.99 -3.27 -4.85
CA ASP A 177 -9.86 -3.97 -5.80
C ASP A 177 -11.27 -3.36 -5.90
N ALA A 178 -11.73 -2.72 -4.84
CA ALA A 178 -13.02 -2.05 -4.83
C ALA A 178 -13.03 -0.72 -5.60
N GLN A 179 -11.87 -0.18 -5.97
CA GLN A 179 -11.77 1.09 -6.69
C GLN A 179 -12.27 0.97 -8.13
N SER A 180 -12.92 2.04 -8.60
CA SER A 180 -13.28 2.19 -10.01
C SER A 180 -12.02 2.22 -10.90
N GLY A 181 -12.10 1.58 -12.06
CA GLY A 181 -11.09 1.72 -13.11
C GLY A 181 -11.15 3.06 -13.85
N ASP A 182 -12.16 3.89 -13.61
CA ASP A 182 -12.32 5.20 -14.24
C ASP A 182 -11.33 6.22 -13.63
N PRO A 183 -10.40 6.79 -14.42
CA PRO A 183 -9.44 7.77 -13.93
C PRO A 183 -10.08 9.03 -13.34
N ALA A 184 -11.25 9.44 -13.81
CA ALA A 184 -11.95 10.62 -13.28
C ALA A 184 -12.50 10.34 -11.88
N VAL A 185 -13.05 9.15 -11.65
CA VAL A 185 -13.53 8.71 -10.33
C VAL A 185 -12.38 8.61 -9.35
N LEU A 186 -11.24 8.02 -9.77
CA LEU A 186 -10.04 7.95 -8.95
C LEU A 186 -9.52 9.35 -8.58
N ALA A 187 -9.43 10.26 -9.55
CA ALA A 187 -8.96 11.62 -9.32
C ALA A 187 -9.88 12.37 -8.34
N GLN A 188 -11.20 12.14 -8.41
CA GLN A 188 -12.16 12.71 -7.45
C GLN A 188 -11.96 12.11 -6.05
N ALA A 189 -11.83 10.77 -5.94
CA ALA A 189 -11.60 10.08 -4.69
C ALA A 189 -10.29 10.54 -4.02
N TYR A 190 -9.23 10.76 -4.81
CA TYR A 190 -7.96 11.27 -4.33
C TYR A 190 -8.08 12.70 -3.81
N ARG A 191 -8.71 13.60 -4.61
CA ARG A 191 -8.91 15.01 -4.20
C ARG A 191 -9.74 15.16 -2.93
N ALA A 192 -10.72 14.30 -2.73
CA ALA A 192 -11.56 14.30 -1.54
C ALA A 192 -10.79 13.94 -0.24
N ARG A 193 -9.56 13.41 -0.36
CA ARG A 193 -8.71 12.98 0.75
C ARG A 193 -7.44 13.85 0.90
N LEU A 194 -7.24 14.86 0.04
CA LEU A 194 -6.18 15.86 0.19
C LEU A 194 -6.55 16.83 1.34
#